data_d29477e3e2ec90ec0d1960d4a6ddd360
#
_entry.id   d29477e3e2ec90ec0d1960d4a6ddd360
#
_cell.length_a   1.000
_cell.length_b   1.000
_cell.length_c   1.000
_cell.angle_alpha   90.00
_cell.angle_beta   90.00
_cell.angle_gamma   90.00
#
_symmetry.space_group_name_H-M   'P 1'
#
loop_
_entity.id
_entity.type
_entity.pdbx_description
1 polymer ?
#
loop_
_entity_poly.entity_id
_entity_poly.type
_entity_poly.pdbx_seq_one_letter_code
_entity_poly.pdbx_strand_id
1 'polypeptide(L)'
;MLNAIEISPKVWWVGGIDWNERLFHGYTTERGITYNAYLIMDEKITLIDTCKATFADELVQRISQVVDPAKIDVVITNHVEMDHSGSLPVIHKIAPNAQVYASAGAGVNEVRAHFGIEATPVKSGDTLCIGERTLTFVTTPMVHWPDNMVTYSDVDQILFSNDAFGQHYATTKRFDDENDLCEIFKQAKKYYANIVWPYGMQAHKALEAVKALELKMIAPSHGCIWRSHIPEILERYEAWTTYQIEEKAVVVFDSMWHSTESMAREICDAFIAEGVSAQLIDVKNTHISDIMLYMCDARYVAVGSPTLNSNMLPTVASFLTYMRGLSPKNDQRIGLAFGSYGWAPLGPKQVYAELENAKFQLPVPVVAQQWIPSEENLSELQDTVRKMIEAARA
;
A
#
# COMPACT_ATOMS: atom_id res chain seq x y z
N MET A 1 3.49 -8.84 -28.77
CA MET A 1 3.03 -7.55 -29.32
C MET A 1 2.40 -6.76 -28.19
N LEU A 2 2.80 -5.52 -28.02
CA LEU A 2 2.29 -4.64 -26.97
C LEU A 2 0.94 -4.07 -27.44
N ASN A 3 -0.18 -4.54 -26.90
CA ASN A 3 -1.51 -4.09 -27.34
C ASN A 3 -2.09 -3.06 -26.37
N ALA A 4 -2.67 -2.00 -26.92
CA ALA A 4 -3.65 -1.18 -26.21
C ALA A 4 -4.92 -2.00 -25.97
N ILE A 5 -5.58 -1.83 -24.84
CA ILE A 5 -6.77 -2.62 -24.47
C ILE A 5 -7.93 -1.68 -24.22
N GLU A 6 -9.00 -1.81 -25.01
CA GLU A 6 -10.22 -1.03 -24.79
C GLU A 6 -10.92 -1.57 -23.53
N ILE A 7 -11.11 -0.69 -22.55
CA ILE A 7 -11.73 -1.02 -21.26
C ILE A 7 -13.18 -0.56 -21.16
N SER A 8 -13.55 0.45 -21.92
CA SER A 8 -14.89 0.98 -22.13
C SER A 8 -14.93 1.58 -23.55
N PRO A 9 -16.08 1.79 -24.18
CA PRO A 9 -16.15 2.39 -25.52
C PRO A 9 -15.36 3.71 -25.58
N LYS A 10 -14.36 3.76 -26.47
CA LYS A 10 -13.45 4.91 -26.65
C LYS A 10 -12.52 5.21 -25.43
N VAL A 11 -12.40 4.31 -24.48
CA VAL A 11 -11.47 4.42 -23.34
C VAL A 11 -10.50 3.23 -23.36
N TRP A 12 -9.22 3.51 -23.43
CA TRP A 12 -8.18 2.52 -23.64
C TRP A 12 -7.16 2.51 -22.50
N TRP A 13 -6.81 1.34 -22.00
CA TRP A 13 -5.60 1.16 -21.19
C TRP A 13 -4.38 1.15 -22.12
N VAL A 14 -3.40 2.00 -21.84
CA VAL A 14 -2.17 2.16 -22.64
C VAL A 14 -0.89 2.06 -21.80
N GLY A 15 -1.02 1.68 -20.55
CA GLY A 15 0.07 1.61 -19.56
C GLY A 15 1.15 0.57 -19.83
N GLY A 16 2.05 0.35 -18.87
CA GLY A 16 3.16 -0.60 -18.91
C GLY A 16 2.99 -1.77 -17.95
N ILE A 17 3.63 -2.92 -18.22
CA ILE A 17 3.68 -4.08 -17.33
C ILE A 17 5.14 -4.39 -17.01
N ASP A 18 5.54 -4.16 -15.77
CA ASP A 18 6.87 -4.48 -15.28
C ASP A 18 6.88 -5.83 -14.55
N TRP A 19 7.24 -6.87 -15.27
CA TRP A 19 7.36 -8.23 -14.75
C TRP A 19 8.55 -8.41 -13.80
N ASN A 20 9.51 -7.48 -13.81
CA ASN A 20 10.82 -7.66 -13.17
C ASN A 20 11.03 -6.75 -11.96
N GLU A 21 10.16 -5.78 -11.70
CA GLU A 21 10.25 -4.97 -10.49
C GLU A 21 9.97 -5.84 -9.27
N ARG A 22 10.95 -5.96 -8.35
CA ARG A 22 10.88 -6.82 -7.17
C ARG A 22 11.03 -6.06 -5.87
N LEU A 23 11.45 -4.82 -5.93
CA LEU A 23 11.64 -3.97 -4.77
C LEU A 23 11.30 -2.52 -5.13
N PHE A 24 10.20 -2.02 -4.62
CA PHE A 24 9.74 -0.65 -4.85
C PHE A 24 9.73 0.10 -3.52
N HIS A 25 10.49 1.19 -3.40
CA HIS A 25 10.63 1.97 -2.15
C HIS A 25 10.94 1.15 -0.88
N GLY A 26 11.74 0.09 -1.00
CA GLY A 26 12.06 -0.79 0.14
C GLY A 26 10.96 -1.80 0.50
N TYR A 27 9.95 -1.94 -0.34
CA TYR A 27 8.83 -2.84 -0.21
C TYR A 27 8.85 -3.88 -1.34
N THR A 28 8.65 -5.16 -1.02
CA THR A 28 8.74 -6.24 -2.02
C THR A 28 7.51 -6.30 -2.91
N THR A 29 7.77 -6.45 -4.21
CA THR A 29 6.75 -6.57 -5.27
C THR A 29 6.92 -7.89 -5.99
N GLU A 30 6.72 -9.00 -5.27
CA GLU A 30 6.97 -10.36 -5.75
C GLU A 30 6.18 -10.74 -7.00
N ARG A 31 5.08 -10.02 -7.25
CA ARG A 31 4.22 -10.22 -8.43
C ARG A 31 4.49 -9.23 -9.56
N GLY A 32 5.53 -8.39 -9.45
CA GLY A 32 5.77 -7.29 -10.39
C GLY A 32 4.79 -6.14 -10.21
N ILE A 33 4.85 -5.16 -11.12
CA ILE A 33 4.05 -3.92 -11.06
C ILE A 33 3.43 -3.65 -12.44
N THR A 34 2.32 -2.93 -12.48
CA THR A 34 1.88 -2.24 -13.70
C THR A 34 1.92 -0.74 -13.47
N TYR A 35 2.19 0.02 -14.52
CA TYR A 35 2.07 1.48 -14.55
C TYR A 35 0.93 1.80 -15.48
N ASN A 36 -0.28 1.95 -14.94
CA ASN A 36 -1.48 2.11 -15.74
C ASN A 36 -1.63 3.57 -16.20
N ALA A 37 -1.90 3.74 -17.47
CA ALA A 37 -2.26 5.00 -18.08
C ALA A 37 -3.46 4.76 -19.00
N TYR A 38 -4.31 5.78 -19.19
CA TYR A 38 -5.57 5.62 -19.89
C TYR A 38 -5.73 6.69 -20.95
N LEU A 39 -6.18 6.28 -22.15
CA LEU A 39 -6.42 7.16 -23.28
C LEU A 39 -7.93 7.23 -23.56
N ILE A 40 -8.47 8.44 -23.57
CA ILE A 40 -9.89 8.70 -23.90
C ILE A 40 -9.94 9.34 -25.28
N MET A 41 -10.67 8.68 -26.18
CA MET A 41 -10.94 9.15 -27.54
C MET A 41 -12.27 9.91 -27.57
N ASP A 42 -12.18 11.23 -27.50
CA ASP A 42 -13.31 12.14 -27.58
C ASP A 42 -12.94 13.37 -28.47
N GLU A 43 -13.72 14.44 -28.50
CA GLU A 43 -13.37 15.65 -29.25
C GLU A 43 -11.99 16.18 -28.89
N LYS A 44 -11.63 16.14 -27.57
CA LYS A 44 -10.27 16.33 -27.09
C LYS A 44 -9.70 14.99 -26.69
N ILE A 45 -8.66 14.54 -27.39
CA ILE A 45 -7.96 13.31 -27.06
C ILE A 45 -7.22 13.51 -25.74
N THR A 46 -7.59 12.74 -24.72
CA THR A 46 -7.12 12.94 -23.35
C THR A 46 -6.34 11.72 -22.86
N LEU A 47 -5.13 11.96 -22.39
CA LEU A 47 -4.30 10.95 -21.68
C LEU A 47 -4.39 11.21 -20.18
N ILE A 48 -4.76 10.17 -19.41
CA ILE A 48 -4.80 10.20 -17.94
C ILE A 48 -3.61 9.42 -17.41
N ASP A 49 -2.75 10.09 -16.69
CA ASP A 49 -1.45 9.65 -16.20
C ASP A 49 -0.52 9.15 -17.33
N THR A 50 0.71 8.85 -16.97
CA THR A 50 1.71 8.23 -17.85
C THR A 50 2.30 6.99 -17.17
N CYS A 51 3.54 6.64 -17.49
CA CYS A 51 4.25 5.51 -16.90
C CYS A 51 5.61 5.96 -16.37
N LYS A 52 6.27 5.07 -15.63
CA LYS A 52 7.71 5.17 -15.32
C LYS A 52 8.50 5.44 -16.61
N ALA A 53 9.51 6.29 -16.56
CA ALA A 53 10.27 6.74 -17.74
C ALA A 53 10.82 5.57 -18.60
N THR A 54 11.17 4.44 -17.97
CA THR A 54 11.65 3.24 -18.67
C THR A 54 10.57 2.55 -19.52
N PHE A 55 9.30 2.91 -19.36
CA PHE A 55 8.16 2.38 -20.12
C PHE A 55 7.60 3.40 -21.14
N ALA A 56 8.29 4.53 -21.35
CA ALA A 56 7.83 5.57 -22.28
C ALA A 56 7.60 5.05 -23.70
N ASP A 57 8.51 4.22 -24.21
CA ASP A 57 8.39 3.64 -25.56
C ASP A 57 7.20 2.71 -25.69
N GLU A 58 6.91 1.90 -24.64
CA GLU A 58 5.73 1.04 -24.61
C GLU A 58 4.44 1.85 -24.58
N LEU A 59 4.40 2.91 -23.77
CA LEU A 59 3.26 3.82 -23.69
C LEU A 59 2.98 4.44 -25.06
N VAL A 60 3.99 5.01 -25.72
CA VAL A 60 3.88 5.62 -27.04
C VAL A 60 3.42 4.60 -28.09
N GLN A 61 3.97 3.38 -28.07
CA GLN A 61 3.59 2.31 -28.99
C GLN A 61 2.13 1.90 -28.82
N ARG A 62 1.61 1.82 -27.58
CA ARG A 62 0.21 1.49 -27.34
C ARG A 62 -0.72 2.62 -27.75
N ILE A 63 -0.37 3.87 -27.45
CA ILE A 63 -1.13 5.04 -27.92
C ILE A 63 -1.20 5.04 -29.44
N SER A 64 -0.08 4.76 -30.12
CA SER A 64 0.01 4.77 -31.58
C SER A 64 -0.86 3.70 -32.28
N GLN A 65 -1.33 2.69 -31.55
CA GLN A 65 -2.29 1.72 -32.07
C GLN A 65 -3.72 2.27 -32.12
N VAL A 66 -4.00 3.30 -31.32
CA VAL A 66 -5.34 3.90 -31.22
C VAL A 66 -5.37 5.24 -31.99
N VAL A 67 -4.35 6.06 -31.80
CA VAL A 67 -4.27 7.40 -32.42
C VAL A 67 -2.80 7.82 -32.57
N ASP A 68 -2.53 8.74 -33.50
CA ASP A 68 -1.23 9.43 -33.55
C ASP A 68 -1.00 10.19 -32.23
N PRO A 69 0.05 9.87 -31.44
CA PRO A 69 0.31 10.52 -30.16
C PRO A 69 0.46 12.05 -30.24
N ALA A 70 0.86 12.58 -31.41
CA ALA A 70 0.93 14.03 -31.61
C ALA A 70 -0.43 14.74 -31.58
N LYS A 71 -1.53 13.99 -31.64
CA LYS A 71 -2.91 14.49 -31.56
C LYS A 71 -3.48 14.54 -30.14
N ILE A 72 -2.72 14.21 -29.12
CA ILE A 72 -3.16 14.37 -27.73
C ILE A 72 -3.36 15.86 -27.45
N ASP A 73 -4.57 16.20 -27.01
CA ASP A 73 -4.95 17.57 -26.65
C ASP A 73 -4.78 17.87 -25.18
N VAL A 74 -4.94 16.84 -24.33
CA VAL A 74 -4.96 16.97 -22.87
C VAL A 74 -4.16 15.85 -22.23
N VAL A 75 -3.35 16.20 -21.23
CA VAL A 75 -2.73 15.24 -20.30
C VAL A 75 -3.15 15.58 -18.89
N ILE A 76 -3.73 14.65 -18.17
CA ILE A 76 -4.10 14.78 -16.76
C ILE A 76 -3.08 14.01 -15.94
N THR A 77 -2.39 14.70 -15.03
CA THR A 77 -1.46 14.09 -14.09
C THR A 77 -2.13 14.05 -12.71
N ASN A 78 -2.71 12.90 -12.35
CA ASN A 78 -3.36 12.71 -11.06
C ASN A 78 -2.33 12.69 -9.92
N HIS A 79 -1.10 12.24 -10.19
CA HIS A 79 0.00 12.17 -9.25
C HIS A 79 1.34 12.36 -9.97
N VAL A 80 2.26 13.10 -9.33
CA VAL A 80 3.53 13.51 -9.97
C VAL A 80 4.69 12.54 -9.65
N GLU A 81 4.48 11.50 -8.84
CA GLU A 81 5.51 10.49 -8.61
C GLU A 81 5.98 9.87 -9.93
N MET A 82 7.29 9.53 -10.01
CA MET A 82 7.99 9.21 -11.26
C MET A 82 7.47 7.96 -11.98
N ASP A 83 6.76 7.08 -11.30
CA ASP A 83 6.16 5.89 -11.90
C ASP A 83 4.82 6.18 -12.60
N HIS A 84 4.20 7.34 -12.32
CA HIS A 84 2.99 7.84 -13.00
C HIS A 84 3.30 8.98 -13.97
N SER A 85 4.34 9.75 -13.68
CA SER A 85 4.64 10.99 -14.43
C SER A 85 5.96 10.93 -15.22
N GLY A 86 6.79 9.91 -15.00
CA GLY A 86 8.14 9.81 -15.57
C GLY A 86 8.19 9.84 -17.11
N SER A 87 7.12 9.44 -17.79
CA SER A 87 7.01 9.52 -19.25
C SER A 87 6.38 10.83 -19.76
N LEU A 88 5.93 11.73 -18.88
CA LEU A 88 5.34 13.02 -19.24
C LEU A 88 6.24 13.87 -20.15
N PRO A 89 7.57 13.97 -19.93
CA PRO A 89 8.45 14.72 -20.83
C PRO A 89 8.49 14.17 -22.26
N VAL A 90 8.36 12.86 -22.44
CA VAL A 90 8.31 12.22 -23.76
C VAL A 90 6.99 12.56 -24.45
N ILE A 91 5.88 12.46 -23.76
CA ILE A 91 4.54 12.82 -24.28
C ILE A 91 4.50 14.31 -24.64
N HIS A 92 4.99 15.18 -23.75
CA HIS A 92 5.03 16.64 -24.01
C HIS A 92 5.91 17.01 -25.21
N LYS A 93 7.00 16.27 -25.44
CA LYS A 93 7.84 16.47 -26.65
C LYS A 93 7.11 16.06 -27.93
N ILE A 94 6.28 15.00 -27.89
CA ILE A 94 5.53 14.50 -29.05
C ILE A 94 4.29 15.37 -29.31
N ALA A 95 3.59 15.77 -28.27
CA ALA A 95 2.38 16.61 -28.31
C ALA A 95 2.61 17.95 -27.54
N PRO A 96 3.44 18.87 -28.08
CA PRO A 96 3.86 20.07 -27.34
C PRO A 96 2.74 21.07 -27.09
N ASN A 97 1.62 20.94 -27.78
CA ASN A 97 0.43 21.78 -27.59
C ASN A 97 -0.59 21.18 -26.62
N ALA A 98 -0.38 19.96 -26.14
CA ALA A 98 -1.27 19.33 -25.17
C ALA A 98 -1.29 20.14 -23.86
N GLN A 99 -2.49 20.44 -23.36
CA GLN A 99 -2.65 21.08 -22.06
C GLN A 99 -2.44 20.06 -20.95
N VAL A 100 -1.51 20.35 -20.04
CA VAL A 100 -1.28 19.51 -18.86
C VAL A 100 -2.11 20.03 -17.69
N TYR A 101 -2.84 19.17 -17.02
CA TYR A 101 -3.63 19.47 -15.83
C TYR A 101 -3.07 18.70 -14.62
N ALA A 102 -2.97 19.38 -13.47
CA ALA A 102 -2.54 18.81 -12.22
C ALA A 102 -3.24 19.50 -11.04
N SER A 103 -3.21 18.90 -9.86
CA SER A 103 -3.81 19.50 -8.68
C SER A 103 -3.20 20.86 -8.36
N ALA A 104 -4.05 21.81 -7.93
CA ALA A 104 -3.62 23.15 -7.58
C ALA A 104 -2.69 23.14 -6.36
N GLY A 105 -1.60 23.88 -6.43
CA GLY A 105 -0.59 23.96 -5.39
C GLY A 105 0.50 22.89 -5.58
N ALA A 106 0.43 21.76 -4.93
CA ALA A 106 1.47 20.73 -4.98
C ALA A 106 1.68 20.21 -6.41
N GLY A 107 0.64 19.71 -7.07
CA GLY A 107 0.78 19.06 -8.38
C GLY A 107 1.40 19.97 -9.45
N VAL A 108 0.89 21.20 -9.62
CA VAL A 108 1.46 22.11 -10.62
C VAL A 108 2.89 22.53 -10.29
N ASN A 109 3.23 22.67 -9.00
CA ASN A 109 4.60 22.99 -8.57
C ASN A 109 5.56 21.83 -8.81
N GLU A 110 5.12 20.61 -8.55
CA GLU A 110 5.92 19.39 -8.73
C GLU A 110 6.14 19.09 -10.22
N VAL A 111 5.10 19.22 -11.08
CA VAL A 111 5.25 19.09 -12.54
C VAL A 111 6.28 20.09 -13.07
N ARG A 112 6.24 21.34 -12.60
CA ARG A 112 7.23 22.35 -12.97
C ARG A 112 8.62 22.02 -12.44
N ALA A 113 8.72 21.62 -11.18
CA ALA A 113 10.00 21.34 -10.53
C ALA A 113 10.72 20.13 -11.14
N HIS A 114 9.98 19.06 -11.45
CA HIS A 114 10.55 17.84 -12.00
C HIS A 114 10.81 17.92 -13.49
N PHE A 115 9.94 18.58 -14.25
CA PHE A 115 9.95 18.49 -15.72
C PHE A 115 10.09 19.82 -16.45
N GLY A 116 9.97 20.95 -15.74
CA GLY A 116 9.95 22.27 -16.39
C GLY A 116 8.71 22.51 -17.26
N ILE A 117 7.65 21.75 -17.06
CA ILE A 117 6.40 21.84 -17.81
C ILE A 117 5.38 22.67 -17.00
N GLU A 118 4.69 23.58 -17.68
CA GLU A 118 3.60 24.34 -17.06
C GLU A 118 2.31 23.52 -17.08
N ALA A 119 1.64 23.41 -15.93
CA ALA A 119 0.37 22.73 -15.80
C ALA A 119 -0.75 23.68 -15.38
N THR A 120 -1.94 23.42 -15.88
CA THR A 120 -3.17 24.12 -15.48
C THR A 120 -3.65 23.56 -14.14
N PRO A 121 -3.82 24.41 -13.12
CA PRO A 121 -4.27 23.97 -11.80
C PRO A 121 -5.75 23.60 -11.80
N VAL A 122 -6.09 22.49 -11.15
CA VAL A 122 -7.48 22.07 -10.86
C VAL A 122 -7.69 21.80 -9.38
N LYS A 123 -8.94 21.92 -8.92
CA LYS A 123 -9.38 21.70 -7.55
C LYS A 123 -10.56 20.72 -7.52
N SER A 124 -10.88 20.23 -6.35
CA SER A 124 -12.08 19.41 -6.16
C SER A 124 -13.34 20.14 -6.64
N GLY A 125 -14.11 19.49 -7.49
CA GLY A 125 -15.32 20.01 -8.10
C GLY A 125 -15.11 20.74 -9.42
N ASP A 126 -13.87 21.04 -9.81
CA ASP A 126 -13.60 21.56 -11.15
C ASP A 126 -13.91 20.49 -12.19
N THR A 127 -14.34 20.92 -13.38
CA THR A 127 -14.70 20.03 -14.47
C THR A 127 -14.00 20.42 -15.76
N LEU A 128 -13.74 19.41 -16.61
CA LEU A 128 -13.19 19.59 -17.95
C LEU A 128 -14.08 18.85 -18.96
N CYS A 129 -14.76 19.63 -19.82
CA CYS A 129 -15.47 19.06 -20.97
C CYS A 129 -14.46 18.72 -22.07
N ILE A 130 -14.45 17.46 -22.50
CA ILE A 130 -13.59 16.93 -23.56
C ILE A 130 -14.34 16.53 -24.82
N GLY A 131 -15.65 16.79 -24.85
CA GLY A 131 -16.57 16.46 -25.93
C GLY A 131 -17.88 15.90 -25.39
N GLU A 132 -18.16 14.61 -25.65
CA GLU A 132 -19.30 13.91 -25.06
C GLU A 132 -19.17 13.75 -23.54
N ARG A 133 -17.93 13.72 -23.04
CA ARG A 133 -17.58 13.47 -21.62
C ARG A 133 -17.24 14.74 -20.88
N THR A 134 -17.64 14.77 -19.62
CA THR A 134 -17.16 15.74 -18.64
C THR A 134 -16.34 15.01 -17.58
N LEU A 135 -15.09 15.42 -17.43
CA LEU A 135 -14.20 14.91 -16.40
C LEU A 135 -14.29 15.80 -15.16
N THR A 136 -14.53 15.19 -14.01
CA THR A 136 -14.58 15.87 -12.71
C THR A 136 -13.36 15.54 -11.89
N PHE A 137 -12.70 16.55 -11.32
CA PHE A 137 -11.51 16.39 -10.49
C PHE A 137 -11.88 16.38 -9.00
N VAL A 138 -11.25 15.47 -8.24
CA VAL A 138 -11.33 15.43 -6.78
C VAL A 138 -9.93 15.33 -6.21
N THR A 139 -9.47 16.36 -5.51
CA THR A 139 -8.15 16.31 -4.86
C THR A 139 -8.20 15.40 -3.64
N THR A 140 -7.21 14.53 -3.51
CA THR A 140 -7.05 13.54 -2.45
C THR A 140 -5.69 13.68 -1.77
N PRO A 141 -5.38 14.87 -1.20
CA PRO A 141 -4.04 15.15 -0.67
C PRO A 141 -3.66 14.14 0.40
N MET A 142 -2.40 13.71 0.38
CA MET A 142 -1.84 12.67 1.25
C MET A 142 -2.41 11.27 1.03
N VAL A 143 -2.93 11.00 -0.17
CA VAL A 143 -3.27 9.64 -0.59
C VAL A 143 -2.48 9.27 -1.86
N HIS A 144 -1.09 9.15 -1.86
CA HIS A 144 -0.35 9.25 -0.57
C HIS A 144 0.55 10.49 -0.49
N TRP A 145 0.65 11.36 -1.50
CA TRP A 145 1.39 12.63 -1.51
C TRP A 145 0.45 13.84 -1.52
N PRO A 146 0.98 15.07 -1.28
CA PRO A 146 0.15 16.29 -1.23
C PRO A 146 -0.54 16.64 -2.57
N ASP A 147 0.04 16.20 -3.68
CA ASP A 147 -0.41 16.49 -5.06
C ASP A 147 -1.53 15.59 -5.55
N ASN A 148 -1.77 14.43 -4.88
CA ASN A 148 -2.72 13.44 -5.35
C ASN A 148 -4.12 14.00 -5.62
N MET A 149 -4.69 13.58 -6.73
CA MET A 149 -6.08 13.75 -7.10
C MET A 149 -6.59 12.53 -7.86
N VAL A 150 -7.88 12.42 -8.03
CA VAL A 150 -8.55 11.43 -8.86
C VAL A 150 -9.40 12.14 -9.91
N THR A 151 -9.62 11.49 -11.04
CA THR A 151 -10.43 11.98 -12.15
C THR A 151 -11.60 11.05 -12.39
N TYR A 152 -12.82 11.59 -12.45
CA TYR A 152 -14.04 10.82 -12.71
C TYR A 152 -14.65 11.19 -14.08
N SER A 153 -14.95 10.18 -14.90
CA SER A 153 -15.69 10.32 -16.16
C SER A 153 -17.17 9.99 -15.94
N ASP A 154 -18.03 10.97 -16.18
CA ASP A 154 -19.48 10.88 -15.95
C ASP A 154 -20.17 9.88 -16.90
N VAL A 155 -19.86 9.92 -18.19
CA VAL A 155 -20.48 9.07 -19.21
C VAL A 155 -20.13 7.59 -19.01
N ASP A 156 -18.86 7.32 -18.72
CA ASP A 156 -18.36 5.95 -18.54
C ASP A 156 -18.60 5.42 -17.12
N GLN A 157 -18.84 6.33 -16.14
CA GLN A 157 -18.87 6.03 -14.70
C GLN A 157 -17.58 5.35 -14.24
N ILE A 158 -16.43 5.85 -14.76
CA ILE A 158 -15.09 5.37 -14.45
C ILE A 158 -14.39 6.38 -13.53
N LEU A 159 -13.88 5.87 -12.41
CA LEU A 159 -12.97 6.58 -11.53
C LEU A 159 -11.53 6.19 -11.89
N PHE A 160 -10.75 7.13 -12.39
CA PHE A 160 -9.30 7.01 -12.52
C PHE A 160 -8.67 7.41 -11.17
N SER A 161 -8.45 6.39 -10.33
CA SER A 161 -8.22 6.59 -8.90
C SER A 161 -6.76 6.79 -8.52
N ASN A 162 -5.85 6.79 -9.50
CA ASN A 162 -4.42 6.78 -9.27
C ASN A 162 -4.03 5.64 -8.31
N ASP A 163 -3.26 5.90 -7.25
CA ASP A 163 -2.77 4.90 -6.30
C ASP A 163 -3.86 4.26 -5.44
N ALA A 164 -4.92 5.00 -5.16
CA ALA A 164 -6.02 4.46 -4.38
C ALA A 164 -6.63 3.23 -5.07
N PHE A 165 -6.91 2.19 -4.28
CA PHE A 165 -7.41 0.90 -4.75
C PHE A 165 -6.43 0.09 -5.61
N GLY A 166 -5.19 0.55 -5.76
CA GLY A 166 -4.14 -0.10 -6.53
C GLY A 166 -3.57 -1.36 -5.85
N GLN A 167 -2.88 -2.16 -6.67
CA GLN A 167 -2.16 -3.35 -6.22
C GLN A 167 -0.91 -3.55 -7.09
N HIS A 168 0.22 -3.89 -6.47
CA HIS A 168 1.40 -4.29 -7.25
C HIS A 168 1.24 -5.73 -7.75
N TYR A 169 0.68 -5.83 -8.94
CA TYR A 169 0.35 -7.10 -9.58
C TYR A 169 0.50 -7.02 -11.09
N ALA A 170 1.60 -7.55 -11.62
CA ALA A 170 1.82 -7.69 -13.06
C ALA A 170 0.97 -8.84 -13.60
N THR A 171 0.19 -8.56 -14.62
CA THR A 171 -0.65 -9.53 -15.31
C THR A 171 -0.98 -9.05 -16.73
N THR A 172 -1.24 -9.97 -17.66
CA THR A 172 -1.71 -9.63 -19.01
C THR A 172 -3.22 -9.36 -19.06
N LYS A 173 -3.95 -9.73 -18.01
CA LYS A 173 -5.40 -9.54 -17.88
C LYS A 173 -5.65 -8.25 -17.10
N ARG A 174 -6.55 -7.40 -17.60
CA ARG A 174 -6.73 -6.06 -17.03
C ARG A 174 -7.72 -5.97 -15.89
N PHE A 175 -8.68 -6.89 -15.81
CA PHE A 175 -9.80 -6.76 -14.88
C PHE A 175 -9.72 -7.73 -13.70
N ASP A 176 -10.33 -7.35 -12.61
CA ASP A 176 -10.42 -8.12 -11.36
C ASP A 176 -11.04 -9.50 -11.54
N ASP A 177 -12.10 -9.61 -12.36
CA ASP A 177 -12.81 -10.85 -12.64
C ASP A 177 -12.09 -11.81 -13.64
N GLU A 178 -10.97 -11.38 -14.19
CA GLU A 178 -10.13 -12.19 -15.06
C GLU A 178 -8.94 -12.83 -14.34
N ASN A 179 -8.70 -12.49 -13.08
CA ASN A 179 -7.53 -12.87 -12.30
C ASN A 179 -7.91 -13.59 -11.00
N ASP A 180 -6.93 -14.09 -10.26
CA ASP A 180 -7.14 -14.67 -8.93
C ASP A 180 -7.50 -13.57 -7.93
N LEU A 181 -8.75 -13.54 -7.52
CA LEU A 181 -9.30 -12.53 -6.64
C LEU A 181 -8.65 -12.53 -5.25
N CYS A 182 -8.28 -13.72 -4.72
CA CYS A 182 -7.59 -13.82 -3.44
C CYS A 182 -6.22 -13.14 -3.50
N GLU A 183 -5.48 -13.36 -4.60
CA GLU A 183 -4.17 -12.72 -4.81
C GLU A 183 -4.32 -11.21 -4.99
N ILE A 184 -5.30 -10.74 -5.78
CA ILE A 184 -5.53 -9.30 -5.98
C ILE A 184 -5.81 -8.60 -4.65
N PHE A 185 -6.70 -9.14 -3.82
CA PHE A 185 -7.01 -8.56 -2.50
C PHE A 185 -5.82 -8.61 -1.54
N LYS A 186 -5.00 -9.67 -1.59
CA LYS A 186 -3.76 -9.75 -0.84
C LYS A 186 -2.80 -8.65 -1.24
N GLN A 187 -2.60 -8.44 -2.54
CA GLN A 187 -1.71 -7.39 -3.06
C GLN A 187 -2.27 -5.98 -2.80
N ALA A 188 -3.58 -5.79 -2.87
CA ALA A 188 -4.23 -4.52 -2.50
C ALA A 188 -4.03 -4.20 -1.01
N LYS A 189 -4.19 -5.19 -0.12
CA LYS A 189 -3.92 -5.01 1.31
C LYS A 189 -2.45 -4.74 1.59
N LYS A 190 -1.54 -5.44 0.91
CA LYS A 190 -0.10 -5.22 1.03
C LYS A 190 0.28 -3.81 0.57
N TYR A 191 -0.26 -3.35 -0.56
CA TYR A 191 -0.09 -1.98 -1.06
C TYR A 191 -0.58 -0.97 -0.02
N TYR A 192 -1.82 -1.12 0.45
CA TYR A 192 -2.39 -0.26 1.47
C TYR A 192 -1.52 -0.18 2.73
N ALA A 193 -1.11 -1.33 3.28
CA ALA A 193 -0.35 -1.42 4.52
C ALA A 193 1.05 -0.78 4.46
N ASN A 194 1.65 -0.70 3.26
CA ASN A 194 3.00 -0.17 3.07
C ASN A 194 3.04 1.27 2.51
N ILE A 195 1.97 1.74 1.87
CA ILE A 195 1.93 3.03 1.18
C ILE A 195 0.87 3.97 1.79
N VAL A 196 -0.37 3.49 1.95
CA VAL A 196 -1.51 4.34 2.29
C VAL A 196 -1.80 4.39 3.80
N TRP A 197 -1.49 3.35 4.53
CA TRP A 197 -1.86 3.17 5.94
C TRP A 197 -1.52 4.34 6.88
N PRO A 198 -0.34 5.01 6.77
CA PRO A 198 -0.04 6.19 7.57
C PRO A 198 -1.05 7.33 7.41
N TYR A 199 -1.70 7.38 6.26
CA TYR A 199 -2.63 8.42 5.82
C TYR A 199 -4.10 7.96 5.83
N GLY A 200 -4.42 6.93 6.62
CA GLY A 200 -5.75 6.31 6.64
C GLY A 200 -6.90 7.29 6.84
N MET A 201 -6.74 8.35 7.66
CA MET A 201 -7.78 9.39 7.82
C MET A 201 -8.03 10.18 6.54
N GLN A 202 -6.98 10.49 5.77
CA GLN A 202 -7.09 11.18 4.49
C GLN A 202 -7.68 10.25 3.43
N ALA A 203 -7.26 8.98 3.44
CA ALA A 203 -7.80 7.95 2.56
C ALA A 203 -9.30 7.70 2.86
N HIS A 204 -9.73 7.77 4.13
CA HIS A 204 -11.14 7.66 4.49
C HIS A 204 -11.98 8.80 3.91
N LYS A 205 -11.48 10.05 3.97
CA LYS A 205 -12.17 11.20 3.35
C LYS A 205 -12.29 11.03 1.83
N ALA A 206 -11.23 10.54 1.18
CA ALA A 206 -11.25 10.24 -0.24
C ALA A 206 -12.28 9.14 -0.57
N LEU A 207 -12.31 8.08 0.24
CA LEU A 207 -13.29 7.00 0.11
C LEU A 207 -14.73 7.48 0.22
N GLU A 208 -15.05 8.36 1.17
CA GLU A 208 -16.40 8.93 1.30
C GLU A 208 -16.82 9.76 0.07
N ALA A 209 -15.89 10.50 -0.52
CA ALA A 209 -16.15 11.22 -1.77
C ALA A 209 -16.38 10.24 -2.95
N VAL A 210 -15.64 9.15 -3.00
CA VAL A 210 -15.76 8.10 -4.04
C VAL A 210 -17.08 7.34 -3.91
N LYS A 211 -17.53 7.02 -2.69
CA LYS A 211 -18.80 6.33 -2.44
C LYS A 211 -20.03 7.12 -2.88
N ALA A 212 -19.90 8.45 -3.02
CA ALA A 212 -20.98 9.31 -3.52
C ALA A 212 -21.12 9.26 -5.05
N LEU A 213 -20.19 8.62 -5.76
CA LEU A 213 -20.21 8.51 -7.22
C LEU A 213 -20.92 7.23 -7.66
N GLU A 214 -21.55 7.29 -8.84
CA GLU A 214 -22.02 6.09 -9.54
C GLU A 214 -20.83 5.44 -10.26
N LEU A 215 -20.42 4.25 -9.81
CA LEU A 215 -19.22 3.57 -10.31
C LEU A 215 -19.56 2.29 -11.06
N LYS A 216 -19.15 2.23 -12.32
CA LYS A 216 -19.06 0.98 -13.10
C LYS A 216 -17.65 0.41 -13.08
N MET A 217 -16.65 1.27 -12.83
CA MET A 217 -15.25 0.88 -12.88
C MET A 217 -14.40 1.78 -11.98
N ILE A 218 -13.41 1.17 -11.29
CA ILE A 218 -12.30 1.89 -10.66
C ILE A 218 -11.03 1.48 -11.40
N ALA A 219 -10.37 2.45 -12.01
CA ALA A 219 -9.18 2.29 -12.85
C ALA A 219 -7.94 2.87 -12.14
N PRO A 220 -7.24 2.08 -11.31
CA PRO A 220 -6.08 2.53 -10.54
C PRO A 220 -4.82 2.61 -11.41
N SER A 221 -3.79 3.27 -10.90
CA SER A 221 -2.48 3.35 -11.57
C SER A 221 -1.66 2.07 -11.48
N HIS A 222 -2.02 1.17 -10.58
CA HIS A 222 -1.34 -0.13 -10.41
C HIS A 222 -2.30 -1.30 -10.36
N GLY A 223 -1.92 -2.40 -11.03
CA GLY A 223 -2.61 -3.68 -10.98
C GLY A 223 -3.85 -3.76 -11.86
N CYS A 224 -4.85 -4.45 -11.36
CA CYS A 224 -6.09 -4.71 -12.07
C CYS A 224 -7.10 -3.58 -11.89
N ILE A 225 -7.94 -3.41 -12.91
CA ILE A 225 -9.09 -2.51 -12.92
C ILE A 225 -10.26 -3.25 -12.26
N TRP A 226 -10.89 -2.59 -11.28
CA TRP A 226 -12.08 -3.12 -10.60
C TRP A 226 -13.33 -2.83 -11.41
N ARG A 227 -14.09 -3.87 -11.76
CA ARG A 227 -15.40 -3.76 -12.42
C ARG A 227 -16.46 -4.69 -11.84
N SER A 228 -16.06 -5.84 -11.31
CA SER A 228 -16.98 -6.86 -10.79
C SER A 228 -17.01 -6.88 -9.26
N HIS A 229 -15.93 -6.48 -8.58
CA HIS A 229 -15.79 -6.54 -7.12
C HIS A 229 -15.56 -5.14 -6.50
N ILE A 230 -16.22 -4.11 -7.07
CA ILE A 230 -16.16 -2.73 -6.54
C ILE A 230 -16.71 -2.67 -5.10
N PRO A 231 -17.87 -3.26 -4.76
CA PRO A 231 -18.37 -3.22 -3.38
C PRO A 231 -17.38 -3.80 -2.38
N GLU A 232 -16.74 -4.93 -2.72
CA GLU A 232 -15.83 -5.64 -1.83
C GLU A 232 -14.53 -4.85 -1.60
N ILE A 233 -13.98 -4.18 -2.61
CA ILE A 233 -12.78 -3.36 -2.40
C ILE A 233 -13.10 -2.08 -1.61
N LEU A 234 -14.26 -1.47 -1.82
CA LEU A 234 -14.71 -0.33 -1.02
C LEU A 234 -14.94 -0.71 0.44
N GLU A 235 -15.54 -1.87 0.72
CA GLU A 235 -15.73 -2.39 2.08
C GLU A 235 -14.37 -2.62 2.77
N ARG A 236 -13.40 -3.22 2.06
CA ARG A 236 -12.05 -3.41 2.59
C ARG A 236 -11.33 -2.09 2.89
N TYR A 237 -11.44 -1.13 1.99
CA TYR A 237 -10.88 0.20 2.23
C TYR A 237 -11.55 0.89 3.41
N GLU A 238 -12.86 0.73 3.59
CA GLU A 238 -13.57 1.22 4.78
C GLU A 238 -12.96 0.63 6.06
N ALA A 239 -12.82 -0.70 6.12
CA ALA A 239 -12.22 -1.38 7.26
C ALA A 239 -10.78 -0.92 7.53
N TRP A 240 -9.96 -0.80 6.49
CA TRP A 240 -8.55 -0.39 6.62
C TRP A 240 -8.40 1.07 7.03
N THR A 241 -9.18 1.98 6.42
CA THR A 241 -9.11 3.43 6.69
C THR A 241 -9.72 3.84 8.02
N THR A 242 -10.63 3.04 8.56
CA THR A 242 -11.17 3.19 9.91
C THR A 242 -10.35 2.45 10.98
N TYR A 243 -9.22 1.84 10.56
CA TYR A 243 -8.31 1.10 11.44
C TYR A 243 -8.99 -0.06 12.18
N GLN A 244 -9.91 -0.77 11.54
CA GLN A 244 -10.53 -1.95 12.12
C GLN A 244 -9.49 -3.01 12.42
N ILE A 245 -9.51 -3.53 13.62
CA ILE A 245 -8.64 -4.61 14.10
C ILE A 245 -9.46 -5.88 14.34
N GLU A 246 -8.84 -7.02 14.09
CA GLU A 246 -9.42 -8.34 14.26
C GLU A 246 -8.72 -9.09 15.40
N GLU A 247 -9.37 -10.12 15.96
CA GLU A 247 -8.78 -11.02 16.96
C GLU A 247 -7.69 -11.88 16.29
N LYS A 248 -6.57 -11.23 15.95
CA LYS A 248 -5.40 -11.80 15.29
C LYS A 248 -4.14 -11.42 16.05
N ALA A 249 -3.17 -12.35 16.08
CA ALA A 249 -1.85 -12.16 16.63
C ALA A 249 -0.77 -12.27 15.55
N VAL A 250 0.22 -11.40 15.61
CA VAL A 250 1.44 -11.48 14.80
C VAL A 250 2.63 -11.63 15.75
N VAL A 251 3.32 -12.75 15.67
CA VAL A 251 4.50 -13.05 16.48
C VAL A 251 5.72 -12.95 15.58
N VAL A 252 6.48 -11.88 15.74
CA VAL A 252 7.65 -11.54 14.91
C VAL A 252 8.92 -11.77 15.71
N PHE A 253 9.88 -12.50 15.19
CA PHE A 253 11.12 -12.79 15.92
C PHE A 253 12.32 -12.96 15.01
N ASP A 254 13.49 -12.84 15.61
CA ASP A 254 14.73 -13.41 15.12
C ASP A 254 15.43 -14.17 16.26
N SER A 255 16.25 -15.15 15.92
CA SER A 255 16.95 -16.00 16.89
C SER A 255 18.32 -16.41 16.36
N MET A 256 19.34 -16.47 17.25
CA MET A 256 20.67 -17.01 16.93
C MET A 256 20.74 -18.53 17.14
N TRP A 257 20.29 -19.00 18.31
CA TRP A 257 20.45 -20.37 18.79
C TRP A 257 19.11 -21.00 19.22
N HIS A 258 18.02 -20.61 18.57
CA HIS A 258 16.65 -21.12 18.74
C HIS A 258 15.97 -20.85 20.09
N SER A 259 16.64 -20.24 21.09
CA SER A 259 15.98 -19.94 22.38
C SER A 259 14.84 -18.92 22.23
N THR A 260 15.06 -17.81 21.51
CA THR A 260 13.98 -16.85 21.24
C THR A 260 12.93 -17.44 20.29
N GLU A 261 13.31 -18.32 19.37
CA GLU A 261 12.37 -19.05 18.51
C GLU A 261 11.44 -19.97 19.31
N SER A 262 11.97 -20.72 20.29
CA SER A 262 11.15 -21.57 21.17
C SER A 262 10.11 -20.74 21.92
N MET A 263 10.50 -19.56 22.43
CA MET A 263 9.57 -18.61 23.07
C MET A 263 8.51 -18.13 22.07
N ALA A 264 8.91 -17.77 20.84
CA ALA A 264 8.00 -17.30 19.80
C ALA A 264 6.95 -18.35 19.41
N ARG A 265 7.38 -19.62 19.30
CA ARG A 265 6.48 -20.75 19.01
C ARG A 265 5.47 -20.94 20.13
N GLU A 266 5.91 -20.94 21.38
CA GLU A 266 5.03 -21.08 22.54
C GLU A 266 4.01 -19.95 22.64
N ILE A 267 4.43 -18.69 22.39
CA ILE A 267 3.52 -17.52 22.34
C ILE A 267 2.47 -17.70 21.22
N CYS A 268 2.90 -18.16 20.04
CA CYS A 268 2.01 -18.41 18.92
C CYS A 268 0.98 -19.50 19.26
N ASP A 269 1.45 -20.64 19.82
CA ASP A 269 0.61 -21.76 20.19
C ASP A 269 -0.36 -21.38 21.32
N ALA A 270 0.07 -20.53 22.27
CA ALA A 270 -0.79 -20.01 23.33
C ALA A 270 -1.92 -19.13 22.77
N PHE A 271 -1.66 -18.26 21.79
CA PHE A 271 -2.73 -17.52 21.12
C PHE A 271 -3.71 -18.44 20.41
N ILE A 272 -3.24 -19.45 19.71
CA ILE A 272 -4.07 -20.44 19.02
C ILE A 272 -4.94 -21.21 20.03
N ALA A 273 -4.38 -21.63 21.17
CA ALA A 273 -5.09 -22.33 22.22
C ALA A 273 -6.22 -21.48 22.82
N GLU A 274 -6.08 -20.16 22.86
CA GLU A 274 -7.11 -19.21 23.31
C GLU A 274 -8.08 -18.79 22.18
N GLY A 275 -8.02 -19.42 21.01
CA GLY A 275 -8.91 -19.18 19.87
C GLY A 275 -8.58 -17.94 19.04
N VAL A 276 -7.39 -17.36 19.22
CA VAL A 276 -6.89 -16.22 18.44
C VAL A 276 -6.10 -16.75 17.24
N SER A 277 -6.44 -16.29 16.03
CA SER A 277 -5.65 -16.62 14.85
C SER A 277 -4.26 -16.01 14.96
N ALA A 278 -3.19 -16.80 14.86
CA ALA A 278 -1.83 -16.33 15.05
C ALA A 278 -0.92 -16.64 13.85
N GLN A 279 -0.07 -15.67 13.52
CA GLN A 279 0.96 -15.80 12.48
C GLN A 279 2.34 -15.72 13.12
N LEU A 280 3.14 -16.80 12.98
CA LEU A 280 4.53 -16.84 13.41
C LEU A 280 5.46 -16.41 12.26
N ILE A 281 6.30 -15.40 12.48
CA ILE A 281 7.13 -14.79 11.44
C ILE A 281 8.60 -14.66 11.89
N ASP A 282 9.49 -15.35 11.20
CA ASP A 282 10.95 -15.16 11.30
C ASP A 282 11.37 -14.05 10.32
N VAL A 283 11.90 -12.96 10.82
CA VAL A 283 12.33 -11.80 10.01
C VAL A 283 13.54 -12.08 9.12
N LYS A 284 14.26 -13.20 9.32
CA LYS A 284 15.30 -13.62 8.39
C LYS A 284 14.76 -14.14 7.07
N ASN A 285 13.53 -14.69 7.10
CA ASN A 285 12.92 -15.39 5.98
C ASN A 285 11.71 -14.62 5.38
N THR A 286 11.30 -13.52 6.04
CA THR A 286 10.13 -12.73 5.63
C THR A 286 10.52 -11.27 5.53
N HIS A 287 10.29 -10.66 4.39
CA HIS A 287 10.58 -9.25 4.22
C HIS A 287 9.69 -8.38 5.12
N ILE A 288 10.25 -7.30 5.66
CA ILE A 288 9.53 -6.42 6.60
C ILE A 288 8.22 -5.88 6.04
N SER A 289 8.12 -5.64 4.74
CA SER A 289 6.88 -5.20 4.08
C SER A 289 5.78 -6.27 4.08
N ASP A 290 6.12 -7.55 4.08
CA ASP A 290 5.15 -8.64 4.19
C ASP A 290 4.60 -8.76 5.61
N ILE A 291 5.42 -8.42 6.61
CA ILE A 291 4.97 -8.37 8.01
C ILE A 291 3.87 -7.33 8.18
N MET A 292 3.99 -6.17 7.51
CA MET A 292 3.00 -5.10 7.58
C MET A 292 1.63 -5.51 7.04
N LEU A 293 1.58 -6.40 6.05
CA LEU A 293 0.34 -7.00 5.54
C LEU A 293 -0.44 -7.71 6.65
N TYR A 294 0.26 -8.44 7.52
CA TYR A 294 -0.37 -9.17 8.65
C TYR A 294 -0.69 -8.25 9.81
N MET A 295 0.13 -7.22 10.04
CA MET A 295 -0.06 -6.26 11.12
C MET A 295 -1.24 -5.31 10.92
N CYS A 296 -1.62 -5.06 9.67
CA CYS A 296 -2.59 -4.02 9.33
C CYS A 296 -3.91 -4.15 10.12
N ASP A 297 -4.38 -5.36 10.36
CA ASP A 297 -5.60 -5.69 11.09
C ASP A 297 -5.39 -6.49 12.38
N ALA A 298 -4.15 -6.75 12.80
CA ALA A 298 -3.87 -7.52 14.00
C ALA A 298 -4.10 -6.72 15.29
N ARG A 299 -4.73 -7.34 16.29
CA ARG A 299 -4.89 -6.81 17.64
C ARG A 299 -3.64 -7.01 18.49
N TYR A 300 -2.98 -8.16 18.36
CA TYR A 300 -1.85 -8.55 19.20
C TYR A 300 -0.57 -8.60 18.36
N VAL A 301 0.49 -7.95 18.87
CA VAL A 301 1.81 -7.93 18.23
C VAL A 301 2.89 -8.30 19.25
N ALA A 302 3.46 -9.49 19.11
CA ALA A 302 4.57 -9.92 19.91
C ALA A 302 5.88 -9.82 19.11
N VAL A 303 6.91 -9.18 19.68
CA VAL A 303 8.20 -9.00 18.99
C VAL A 303 9.33 -9.55 19.85
N GLY A 304 10.10 -10.47 19.26
CA GLY A 304 11.18 -11.20 19.94
C GLY A 304 12.56 -10.94 19.36
N SER A 305 13.52 -10.64 20.26
CA SER A 305 14.94 -10.56 19.91
C SER A 305 15.80 -11.08 21.04
N PRO A 306 16.83 -11.91 20.77
CA PRO A 306 17.89 -12.12 21.74
C PRO A 306 18.76 -10.87 21.89
N THR A 307 19.65 -10.87 22.88
CA THR A 307 20.68 -9.84 23.02
C THR A 307 21.92 -10.20 22.22
N LEU A 308 22.33 -9.32 21.30
CA LEU A 308 23.59 -9.38 20.57
C LEU A 308 24.36 -8.06 20.72
N ASN A 309 25.61 -8.10 21.16
CA ASN A 309 26.45 -6.89 21.33
C ASN A 309 25.76 -5.78 22.12
N SER A 310 25.09 -6.14 23.21
CA SER A 310 24.30 -5.24 24.06
C SER A 310 23.08 -4.59 23.37
N ASN A 311 22.62 -5.10 22.24
CA ASN A 311 21.50 -4.60 21.47
C ASN A 311 20.55 -5.73 21.07
N MET A 312 19.35 -5.33 20.57
CA MET A 312 18.52 -6.25 19.79
C MET A 312 19.20 -6.60 18.46
N LEU A 313 18.76 -7.66 17.80
CA LEU A 313 19.28 -8.01 16.47
C LEU A 313 18.95 -6.93 15.45
N PRO A 314 19.90 -6.61 14.52
CA PRO A 314 19.67 -5.57 13.49
C PRO A 314 18.43 -5.81 12.61
N THR A 315 18.10 -7.07 12.34
CA THR A 315 16.89 -7.47 11.59
C THR A 315 15.61 -7.02 12.31
N VAL A 316 15.53 -7.24 13.62
CA VAL A 316 14.40 -6.80 14.46
C VAL A 316 14.37 -5.28 14.57
N ALA A 317 15.52 -4.61 14.72
CA ALA A 317 15.60 -3.16 14.73
C ALA A 317 15.12 -2.55 13.41
N SER A 318 15.48 -3.14 12.28
CA SER A 318 15.00 -2.72 10.95
C SER A 318 13.49 -2.82 10.85
N PHE A 319 12.91 -3.95 11.26
CA PHE A 319 11.47 -4.15 11.29
C PHE A 319 10.77 -3.11 12.19
N LEU A 320 11.23 -2.91 13.41
CA LEU A 320 10.63 -1.95 14.34
C LEU A 320 10.70 -0.50 13.84
N THR A 321 11.80 -0.13 13.16
CA THR A 321 11.94 1.19 12.53
C THR A 321 10.93 1.36 11.40
N TYR A 322 10.79 0.36 10.54
CA TYR A 322 9.85 0.37 9.42
C TYR A 322 8.40 0.41 9.91
N MET A 323 8.06 -0.45 10.86
CA MET A 323 6.76 -0.50 11.51
C MET A 323 6.34 0.85 12.10
N ARG A 324 7.25 1.49 12.87
CA ARG A 324 6.96 2.78 13.52
C ARG A 324 6.65 3.88 12.51
N GLY A 325 7.24 3.84 11.32
CA GLY A 325 6.99 4.80 10.25
C GLY A 325 5.62 4.61 9.57
N LEU A 326 5.11 3.39 9.57
CA LEU A 326 3.92 3.02 8.79
C LEU A 326 2.65 2.82 9.63
N SER A 327 2.76 2.25 10.84
CA SER A 327 1.58 1.83 11.59
C SER A 327 0.99 2.94 12.47
N PRO A 328 -0.16 3.51 12.11
CA PRO A 328 -0.88 4.45 12.96
C PRO A 328 -1.74 3.69 14.00
N LYS A 329 -2.23 4.41 15.00
CA LYS A 329 -3.21 3.87 15.96
C LYS A 329 -2.76 2.60 16.69
N ASN A 330 -1.44 2.48 17.00
CA ASN A 330 -0.93 1.36 17.78
C ASN A 330 -1.44 1.35 19.23
N ASP A 331 -1.97 2.47 19.70
CA ASP A 331 -2.68 2.60 20.99
C ASP A 331 -3.94 1.71 21.11
N GLN A 332 -4.41 1.16 19.99
CA GLN A 332 -5.49 0.16 19.96
C GLN A 332 -4.97 -1.29 20.01
N ARG A 333 -3.64 -1.50 19.95
CA ARG A 333 -3.00 -2.82 19.86
C ARG A 333 -2.28 -3.19 21.14
N ILE A 334 -2.31 -4.47 21.46
CA ILE A 334 -1.58 -5.05 22.59
C ILE A 334 -0.24 -5.56 22.14
N GLY A 335 0.82 -5.02 22.73
CA GLY A 335 2.20 -5.41 22.43
C GLY A 335 2.81 -6.34 23.49
N LEU A 336 3.73 -7.21 23.05
CA LEU A 336 4.59 -8.02 23.90
C LEU A 336 6.02 -7.97 23.38
N ALA A 337 6.97 -7.61 24.23
CA ALA A 337 8.38 -7.76 23.96
C ALA A 337 8.93 -9.02 24.69
N PHE A 338 9.67 -9.85 23.97
CA PHE A 338 10.26 -11.06 24.53
C PHE A 338 11.64 -11.36 23.95
N GLY A 339 12.38 -12.30 24.57
CA GLY A 339 13.62 -12.81 24.00
C GLY A 339 14.58 -13.38 25.01
N SER A 340 15.63 -14.01 24.49
CA SER A 340 16.66 -14.64 25.32
C SER A 340 17.90 -13.75 25.46
N TYR A 341 18.71 -14.04 26.47
CA TYR A 341 19.99 -13.35 26.71
C TYR A 341 21.00 -14.24 27.41
N GLY A 342 22.29 -13.91 27.32
CA GLY A 342 23.35 -14.56 28.09
C GLY A 342 23.52 -13.95 29.48
N TRP A 343 23.98 -12.70 29.55
CA TRP A 343 24.35 -12.03 30.82
C TRP A 343 23.56 -10.74 31.09
N ALA A 344 22.92 -10.13 30.09
CA ALA A 344 22.09 -8.97 30.28
C ALA A 344 20.94 -8.92 29.25
N PRO A 345 19.67 -8.66 29.66
CA PRO A 345 18.49 -8.71 28.79
C PRO A 345 18.29 -7.40 28.00
N LEU A 346 19.33 -6.90 27.34
CA LEU A 346 19.28 -5.59 26.68
C LEU A 346 18.48 -5.62 25.39
N GLY A 347 18.59 -6.68 24.60
CA GLY A 347 17.81 -6.84 23.39
C GLY A 347 16.30 -6.81 23.63
N PRO A 348 15.73 -7.70 24.45
CA PRO A 348 14.31 -7.68 24.79
C PRO A 348 13.82 -6.34 25.39
N LYS A 349 14.64 -5.70 26.24
CA LYS A 349 14.31 -4.38 26.82
C LYS A 349 14.27 -3.27 25.77
N GLN A 350 15.14 -3.31 24.77
CA GLN A 350 15.10 -2.36 23.66
C GLN A 350 13.87 -2.57 22.80
N VAL A 351 13.48 -3.84 22.52
CA VAL A 351 12.21 -4.13 21.85
C VAL A 351 11.03 -3.56 22.60
N TYR A 352 10.99 -3.72 23.93
CA TYR A 352 9.94 -3.15 24.78
C TYR A 352 9.88 -1.62 24.64
N ALA A 353 11.03 -0.94 24.74
CA ALA A 353 11.10 0.51 24.59
C ALA A 353 10.63 0.98 23.19
N GLU A 354 10.94 0.25 22.13
CA GLU A 354 10.47 0.58 20.78
C GLU A 354 8.94 0.39 20.60
N LEU A 355 8.36 -0.65 21.21
CA LEU A 355 6.90 -0.82 21.22
C LEU A 355 6.21 0.27 22.03
N GLU A 356 6.79 0.67 23.17
CA GLU A 356 6.31 1.80 23.98
C GLU A 356 6.37 3.12 23.20
N ASN A 357 7.50 3.39 22.53
CA ASN A 357 7.68 4.56 21.67
C ASN A 357 6.68 4.58 20.50
N ALA A 358 6.34 3.40 19.97
CA ALA A 358 5.33 3.23 18.92
C ALA A 358 3.90 3.28 19.47
N LYS A 359 3.70 3.49 20.79
CA LYS A 359 2.39 3.66 21.46
C LYS A 359 1.53 2.39 21.55
N PHE A 360 2.13 1.22 21.56
CA PHE A 360 1.40 0.00 21.89
C PHE A 360 0.94 0.01 23.37
N GLN A 361 -0.20 -0.62 23.64
CA GLN A 361 -0.56 -0.98 25.00
C GLN A 361 0.30 -2.16 25.44
N LEU A 362 0.99 -2.04 26.57
CA LEU A 362 1.92 -3.03 27.09
C LEU A 362 1.46 -3.50 28.50
N PRO A 363 0.38 -4.32 28.58
CA PRO A 363 -0.21 -4.73 29.86
C PRO A 363 0.68 -5.69 30.66
N VAL A 364 1.66 -6.29 30.01
CA VAL A 364 2.61 -7.21 30.61
C VAL A 364 4.03 -6.70 30.48
N PRO A 365 4.91 -6.96 31.47
CA PRO A 365 6.33 -6.56 31.37
C PRO A 365 7.04 -7.35 30.27
N VAL A 366 8.24 -6.88 29.90
CA VAL A 366 9.12 -7.59 28.98
C VAL A 366 9.44 -8.99 29.53
N VAL A 367 9.30 -10.02 28.67
CA VAL A 367 9.66 -11.40 29.00
C VAL A 367 11.08 -11.69 28.52
N ALA A 368 12.02 -11.76 29.45
CA ALA A 368 13.44 -11.99 29.14
C ALA A 368 13.95 -13.25 29.82
N GLN A 369 14.35 -14.24 29.02
CA GLN A 369 14.81 -15.55 29.50
C GLN A 369 16.31 -15.67 29.38
N GLN A 370 16.99 -16.03 30.48
CA GLN A 370 18.42 -16.31 30.44
C GLN A 370 18.70 -17.69 29.84
N TRP A 371 19.60 -17.74 28.84
CA TRP A 371 20.05 -18.92 28.13
C TRP A 371 18.90 -19.67 27.41
N ILE A 372 18.66 -20.91 27.74
CA ILE A 372 17.66 -21.80 27.14
C ILE A 372 16.41 -21.78 28.03
N PRO A 373 15.22 -21.47 27.53
CA PRO A 373 14.00 -21.52 28.32
C PRO A 373 13.71 -22.99 28.77
N SER A 374 13.39 -23.18 30.04
CA SER A 374 12.88 -24.44 30.55
C SER A 374 11.40 -24.62 30.18
N GLU A 375 10.88 -25.85 30.38
CA GLU A 375 9.44 -26.15 30.21
C GLU A 375 8.56 -25.23 31.09
N GLU A 376 9.00 -24.93 32.32
CA GLU A 376 8.32 -24.04 33.24
C GLU A 376 8.28 -22.61 32.67
N ASN A 377 9.41 -22.08 32.16
CA ASN A 377 9.48 -20.76 31.53
C ASN A 377 8.58 -20.66 30.27
N LEU A 378 8.50 -21.73 29.49
CA LEU A 378 7.60 -21.78 28.34
C LEU A 378 6.13 -21.79 28.79
N SER A 379 5.79 -22.54 29.84
CA SER A 379 4.44 -22.55 30.41
C SER A 379 4.00 -21.17 30.94
N GLU A 380 4.91 -20.39 31.55
CA GLU A 380 4.62 -19.01 31.99
C GLU A 380 4.28 -18.06 30.82
N LEU A 381 4.74 -18.36 29.60
CA LEU A 381 4.35 -17.58 28.42
C LEU A 381 2.88 -17.74 28.06
N GLN A 382 2.28 -18.91 28.34
CA GLN A 382 0.84 -19.12 28.14
C GLN A 382 0.02 -18.20 29.05
N ASP A 383 0.42 -18.07 30.33
CA ASP A 383 -0.22 -17.15 31.26
C ASP A 383 -0.02 -15.68 30.86
N THR A 384 1.14 -15.36 30.29
CA THR A 384 1.42 -14.04 29.75
C THR A 384 0.48 -13.70 28.60
N VAL A 385 0.25 -14.62 27.65
CA VAL A 385 -0.68 -14.45 26.54
C VAL A 385 -2.13 -14.30 27.05
N ARG A 386 -2.56 -15.10 28.04
CA ARG A 386 -3.90 -14.95 28.65
C ARG A 386 -4.09 -13.55 29.23
N LYS A 387 -3.11 -13.01 29.96
CA LYS A 387 -3.16 -11.65 30.50
C LYS A 387 -3.26 -10.58 29.40
N MET A 388 -2.57 -10.78 28.27
CA MET A 388 -2.71 -9.88 27.12
C MET A 388 -4.13 -9.89 26.56
N ILE A 389 -4.72 -11.08 26.41
CA ILE A 389 -6.09 -11.24 25.88
C ILE A 389 -7.11 -10.65 26.85
N GLU A 390 -6.95 -10.88 28.15
CA GLU A 390 -7.81 -10.29 29.19
C GLU A 390 -7.75 -8.75 29.15
N ALA A 391 -6.54 -8.19 29.03
CA ALA A 391 -6.36 -6.73 28.94
C ALA A 391 -6.99 -6.12 27.68
N ALA A 392 -7.03 -6.85 26.57
CA ALA A 392 -7.67 -6.39 25.34
C ALA A 392 -9.20 -6.41 25.42
N ARG A 393 -9.76 -7.20 26.33
CA ARG A 393 -11.23 -7.37 26.54
C ARG A 393 -11.78 -6.51 27.68
N ALA A 394 -10.90 -5.90 28.47
CA ALA A 394 -11.24 -5.00 29.58
C ALA A 394 -11.53 -3.58 29.09
#